data_0322acc99e98ca4ae36c7aad55e88369
#
_entry.id   0322acc99e98ca4ae36c7aad55e88369
#
_cell.length_a   1.000
_cell.length_b   1.000
_cell.length_c   1.000
_cell.angle_alpha   90.00
_cell.angle_beta   90.00
_cell.angle_gamma   90.00
#
_symmetry.space_group_name_H-M   'P 1'
#
loop_
_entity.id
_entity.type
_entity.pdbx_description
1 polymer ?
#
loop_
_entity_poly.entity_id
_entity_poly.type
_entity_poly.pdbx_seq_one_letter_code
_entity_poly.pdbx_strand_id
1 'polypeptide(L)'
;IVREATKDVLQCGQGKHLLIGEPGCGKSTYLLQAVAHAVESESAVLYVPRSIALINSSSPYMYSPAFATYLQPEVATHLLQALLQVNGRILKRIEAPDARVEGVRVPGGTLESMIRHALADENAHVRQLALEQVLRTLTQQTEVPFVVAIDDVQAYFMTSSYRDPDYVPLEAYELAVPRALRDLVLTPRSQAVVLSALSSAHADFPAPDALLVALRDQCSAHGAPVPWSRVWATLSCRGTATRVREPHAYAQVNDTHLASARAAAFSPLDVGAPLHRNEAASILDLLHRERVIWTTPNDEAFLAKLVESHGNVHTFTHSWRATLQ
;
A
#
# COMPACT_ATOMS: atom_id res chain seq x y z
N ILE A 1 9.08 -11.76 13.52
CA ILE A 1 8.22 -12.90 13.94
C ILE A 1 7.30 -13.21 12.78
N VAL A 2 7.34 -14.45 12.30
CA VAL A 2 6.48 -14.94 11.23
C VAL A 2 5.22 -15.50 11.87
N ARG A 3 4.07 -14.92 11.57
CA ARG A 3 2.76 -15.39 12.01
C ARG A 3 2.16 -16.35 10.98
N GLU A 4 1.11 -17.04 11.36
CA GLU A 4 0.41 -17.95 10.43
C GLU A 4 -0.14 -17.18 9.22
N ALA A 5 -0.76 -16.03 9.44
CA ALA A 5 -1.22 -15.14 8.37
C ALA A 5 -0.10 -14.64 7.45
N THR A 6 1.16 -14.61 7.90
CA THR A 6 2.31 -14.31 7.03
C THR A 6 2.46 -15.37 5.93
N LYS A 7 2.22 -16.65 6.24
CA LYS A 7 2.32 -17.73 5.27
C LYS A 7 1.29 -17.57 4.16
N ASP A 8 0.06 -17.19 4.54
CA ASP A 8 -1.02 -16.96 3.57
C ASP A 8 -0.66 -15.80 2.63
N VAL A 9 -0.10 -14.71 3.18
CA VAL A 9 0.36 -13.55 2.38
C VAL A 9 1.52 -13.93 1.45
N LEU A 10 2.49 -14.75 1.92
CA LEU A 10 3.63 -15.18 1.11
C LEU A 10 3.25 -16.22 0.05
N GLN A 11 2.18 -16.97 0.25
CA GLN A 11 1.66 -17.96 -0.69
C GLN A 11 0.68 -17.37 -1.71
N CYS A 12 0.36 -16.08 -1.61
CA CYS A 12 -0.46 -15.41 -2.59
C CYS A 12 0.18 -15.52 -3.98
N GLY A 13 -0.54 -16.13 -4.90
CA GLY A 13 -0.15 -16.20 -6.31
C GLY A 13 -0.33 -14.86 -7.02
N GLN A 14 -0.13 -14.88 -8.33
CA GLN A 14 -0.42 -13.73 -9.20
C GLN A 14 -1.84 -13.20 -8.95
N GLY A 15 -1.98 -11.88 -8.89
CA GLY A 15 -3.26 -11.24 -8.63
C GLY A 15 -3.15 -10.04 -7.73
N LYS A 16 -4.31 -9.53 -7.35
CA LYS A 16 -4.43 -8.31 -6.54
C LYS A 16 -5.11 -8.66 -5.21
N HIS A 17 -4.33 -8.67 -4.15
CA HIS A 17 -4.77 -9.06 -2.82
C HIS A 17 -4.88 -7.83 -1.92
N LEU A 18 -5.98 -7.76 -1.17
CA LEU A 18 -6.24 -6.68 -0.22
C LEU A 18 -6.23 -7.23 1.21
N LEU A 19 -5.20 -6.85 1.97
CA LEU A 19 -5.11 -7.19 3.38
C LEU A 19 -6.15 -6.38 4.16
N ILE A 20 -7.08 -7.08 4.78
CA ILE A 20 -8.09 -6.54 5.67
C ILE A 20 -7.87 -7.02 7.09
N GLY A 21 -8.23 -6.19 8.06
CA GLY A 21 -8.05 -6.53 9.46
C GLY A 21 -8.22 -5.28 10.32
N GLU A 22 -8.37 -5.50 11.63
CA GLU A 22 -8.47 -4.41 12.58
C GLU A 22 -7.25 -3.48 12.56
N PRO A 23 -7.39 -2.20 12.94
CA PRO A 23 -6.25 -1.34 13.17
C PRO A 23 -5.31 -1.97 14.19
N GLY A 24 -4.00 -1.96 13.89
CA GLY A 24 -3.01 -2.54 14.80
C GLY A 24 -2.81 -4.06 14.71
N CYS A 25 -3.53 -4.78 13.85
CA CYS A 25 -3.33 -6.24 13.66
C CYS A 25 -2.02 -6.60 12.96
N GLY A 26 -1.31 -5.62 12.37
CA GLY A 26 0.01 -5.81 11.77
C GLY A 26 0.04 -5.83 10.23
N LYS A 27 -0.97 -5.31 9.53
CA LYS A 27 -1.04 -5.27 8.05
C LYS A 27 0.25 -4.75 7.39
N SER A 28 0.76 -3.60 7.83
CA SER A 28 2.01 -3.03 7.32
C SER A 28 3.23 -3.94 7.56
N THR A 29 3.22 -4.70 8.67
CA THR A 29 4.27 -5.67 8.98
C THR A 29 4.22 -6.85 8.02
N TYR A 30 3.02 -7.35 7.68
CA TYR A 30 2.88 -8.40 6.66
C TYR A 30 3.36 -7.95 5.29
N LEU A 31 3.06 -6.70 4.89
CA LEU A 31 3.61 -6.13 3.64
C LEU A 31 5.13 -6.08 3.66
N LEU A 32 5.75 -5.65 4.78
CA LEU A 32 7.21 -5.62 4.92
C LEU A 32 7.82 -7.03 4.86
N GLN A 33 7.18 -8.02 5.46
CA GLN A 33 7.64 -9.41 5.39
C GLN A 33 7.55 -9.96 3.96
N ALA A 34 6.48 -9.63 3.23
CA ALA A 34 6.34 -9.99 1.82
C ALA A 34 7.41 -9.30 0.95
N VAL A 35 7.70 -8.03 1.20
CA VAL A 35 8.78 -7.29 0.54
C VAL A 35 10.13 -7.94 0.79
N ALA A 36 10.45 -8.26 2.05
CA ALA A 36 11.71 -8.92 2.40
C ALA A 36 11.86 -10.27 1.69
N HIS A 37 10.80 -11.08 1.71
CA HIS A 37 10.78 -12.37 1.00
C HIS A 37 10.95 -12.21 -0.51
N ALA A 38 10.29 -11.22 -1.12
CA ALA A 38 10.42 -10.95 -2.55
C ALA A 38 11.84 -10.53 -2.93
N VAL A 39 12.51 -9.70 -2.10
CA VAL A 39 13.91 -9.32 -2.31
C VAL A 39 14.83 -10.53 -2.20
N GLU A 40 14.64 -11.39 -1.21
CA GLU A 40 15.41 -12.64 -1.04
C GLU A 40 15.20 -13.60 -2.22
N SER A 41 13.99 -13.60 -2.81
CA SER A 41 13.63 -14.42 -3.98
C SER A 41 14.03 -13.78 -5.32
N GLU A 42 14.88 -12.75 -5.32
CA GLU A 42 15.33 -12.02 -6.51
C GLU A 42 14.17 -11.50 -7.40
N SER A 43 13.05 -11.16 -6.80
CA SER A 43 11.92 -10.51 -7.45
C SER A 43 12.13 -8.99 -7.53
N ALA A 44 11.64 -8.35 -8.60
CA ALA A 44 11.54 -6.90 -8.61
C ALA A 44 10.48 -6.44 -7.61
N VAL A 45 10.76 -5.40 -6.83
CA VAL A 45 9.87 -4.94 -5.76
C VAL A 45 9.59 -3.46 -5.87
N LEU A 46 8.32 -3.09 -5.83
CA LEU A 46 7.85 -1.73 -5.58
C LEU A 46 7.14 -1.71 -4.22
N TYR A 47 7.67 -0.96 -3.26
CA TYR A 47 7.04 -0.77 -1.96
C TYR A 47 6.64 0.68 -1.75
N VAL A 48 5.36 0.91 -1.48
CA VAL A 48 4.79 2.22 -1.12
C VAL A 48 4.30 2.14 0.33
N PRO A 49 5.11 2.62 1.30
CA PRO A 49 4.84 2.40 2.73
C PRO A 49 3.68 3.24 3.27
N ARG A 50 3.28 4.31 2.59
CA ARG A 50 2.28 5.25 3.07
C ARG A 50 1.66 6.03 1.91
N SER A 51 0.67 5.43 1.25
CA SER A 51 0.03 6.09 0.10
C SER A 51 -0.72 7.37 0.46
N ILE A 52 -1.17 7.52 1.70
CA ILE A 52 -1.77 8.77 2.20
C ILE A 52 -0.81 9.96 2.09
N ALA A 53 0.51 9.74 2.24
CA ALA A 53 1.49 10.83 2.08
C ALA A 53 1.52 11.41 0.66
N LEU A 54 1.01 10.67 -0.33
CA LEU A 54 0.94 11.12 -1.72
C LEU A 54 -0.23 12.09 -1.97
N ILE A 55 -1.23 12.11 -1.08
CA ILE A 55 -2.47 12.88 -1.26
C ILE A 55 -2.75 13.89 -0.14
N ASN A 56 -1.93 13.92 0.91
CA ASN A 56 -2.14 14.77 2.11
C ASN A 56 -1.60 16.20 1.99
N SER A 57 -1.22 16.64 0.80
CA SER A 57 -0.64 17.97 0.54
C SER A 57 0.68 18.26 1.26
N SER A 58 1.47 17.23 1.59
CA SER A 58 2.77 17.39 2.26
C SER A 58 3.94 17.64 1.32
N SER A 59 3.77 17.45 0.01
CA SER A 59 4.82 17.60 -1.01
C SER A 59 4.47 18.74 -1.98
N PRO A 60 5.47 19.46 -2.52
CA PRO A 60 5.24 20.45 -3.57
C PRO A 60 4.68 19.80 -4.85
N TYR A 61 3.81 20.52 -5.53
CA TYR A 61 3.17 20.08 -6.76
C TYR A 61 3.07 21.20 -7.78
N MET A 62 2.97 20.83 -9.05
CA MET A 62 2.85 21.78 -10.16
C MET A 62 2.00 21.19 -11.28
N TYR A 63 1.15 22.01 -11.90
CA TYR A 63 0.39 21.58 -13.07
C TYR A 63 1.29 21.42 -14.29
N SER A 64 1.09 20.35 -15.05
CA SER A 64 1.78 20.11 -16.32
C SER A 64 0.76 19.94 -17.45
N PRO A 65 0.72 20.85 -18.43
CA PRO A 65 -0.13 20.68 -19.61
C PRO A 65 0.22 19.41 -20.40
N ALA A 66 1.52 19.09 -20.50
CA ALA A 66 2.03 17.93 -21.25
C ALA A 66 1.50 16.59 -20.71
N PHE A 67 1.25 16.49 -19.41
CA PHE A 67 0.67 15.31 -18.75
C PHE A 67 -0.81 15.48 -18.43
N ALA A 68 -1.38 16.67 -18.64
CA ALA A 68 -2.73 17.06 -18.23
C ALA A 68 -3.03 16.65 -16.75
N THR A 69 -2.07 16.90 -15.85
CA THR A 69 -2.11 16.47 -14.45
C THR A 69 -1.16 17.28 -13.59
N TYR A 70 -1.29 17.16 -12.28
CA TYR A 70 -0.40 17.77 -11.31
C TYR A 70 0.78 16.84 -10.99
N LEU A 71 1.99 17.30 -11.29
CA LEU A 71 3.24 16.57 -11.00
C LEU A 71 3.64 16.77 -9.54
N GLN A 72 4.24 15.73 -8.95
CA GLN A 72 4.84 15.73 -7.62
C GLN A 72 6.33 15.35 -7.73
N PRO A 73 7.23 16.29 -8.09
CA PRO A 73 8.61 15.98 -8.47
C PRO A 73 9.42 15.28 -7.39
N GLU A 74 9.27 15.68 -6.13
CA GLU A 74 9.99 15.09 -5.00
C GLU A 74 9.54 13.64 -4.77
N VAL A 75 8.23 13.40 -4.86
CA VAL A 75 7.66 12.07 -4.69
C VAL A 75 8.14 11.12 -5.79
N ALA A 76 8.10 11.57 -7.04
CA ALA A 76 8.61 10.80 -8.19
C ALA A 76 10.11 10.47 -8.01
N THR A 77 10.90 11.45 -7.54
CA THR A 77 12.34 11.27 -7.24
C THR A 77 12.54 10.21 -6.16
N HIS A 78 11.83 10.28 -5.06
CA HIS A 78 11.95 9.32 -3.95
C HIS A 78 11.59 7.89 -4.39
N LEU A 79 10.53 7.73 -5.19
CA LEU A 79 10.14 6.42 -5.71
C LEU A 79 11.18 5.85 -6.67
N LEU A 80 11.73 6.67 -7.58
CA LEU A 80 12.82 6.25 -8.48
C LEU A 80 14.09 5.86 -7.72
N GLN A 81 14.45 6.62 -6.69
CA GLN A 81 15.58 6.30 -5.81
C GLN A 81 15.37 4.98 -5.07
N ALA A 82 14.19 4.78 -4.48
CA ALA A 82 13.84 3.55 -3.77
C ALA A 82 13.86 2.34 -4.71
N LEU A 83 13.29 2.45 -5.92
CA LEU A 83 13.35 1.41 -6.94
C LEU A 83 14.79 1.06 -7.31
N LEU A 84 15.64 2.06 -7.53
CA LEU A 84 17.05 1.86 -7.87
C LEU A 84 17.83 1.19 -6.74
N GLN A 85 17.59 1.62 -5.50
CA GLN A 85 18.29 1.11 -4.32
C GLN A 85 17.96 -0.36 -4.05
N VAL A 86 16.68 -0.73 -4.16
CA VAL A 86 16.22 -2.10 -3.85
C VAL A 86 16.49 -3.05 -5.03
N ASN A 87 16.24 -2.60 -6.26
CA ASN A 87 16.23 -3.48 -7.43
C ASN A 87 17.43 -3.29 -8.36
N GLY A 88 18.48 -2.59 -7.97
CA GLY A 88 19.55 -2.16 -8.88
C GLY A 88 20.18 -3.29 -9.73
N ARG A 89 20.27 -4.53 -9.19
CA ARG A 89 20.79 -5.68 -9.95
C ARG A 89 19.80 -6.15 -11.03
N ILE A 90 18.51 -6.15 -10.69
CA ILE A 90 17.44 -6.61 -11.58
C ILE A 90 17.21 -5.60 -12.69
N LEU A 91 17.18 -4.31 -12.37
CA LEU A 91 16.95 -3.21 -13.31
C LEU A 91 18.02 -3.11 -14.41
N LYS A 92 19.22 -3.65 -14.20
CA LYS A 92 20.28 -3.77 -15.22
C LYS A 92 19.95 -4.79 -16.32
N ARG A 93 19.08 -5.74 -16.04
CA ARG A 93 18.76 -6.84 -16.95
C ARG A 93 17.54 -6.57 -17.81
N ILE A 94 16.68 -5.65 -17.37
CA ILE A 94 15.42 -5.33 -18.05
C ILE A 94 15.62 -4.10 -18.92
N GLU A 95 15.31 -4.20 -20.20
CA GLU A 95 15.36 -3.12 -21.16
C GLU A 95 13.99 -2.44 -21.31
N ALA A 96 14.01 -1.15 -21.54
CA ALA A 96 12.84 -0.33 -21.83
C ALA A 96 13.05 0.50 -23.09
N PRO A 97 12.01 0.71 -23.90
CA PRO A 97 12.07 1.59 -25.04
C PRO A 97 12.16 3.07 -24.63
N ASP A 98 12.55 3.92 -25.57
CA ASP A 98 12.44 5.38 -25.41
C ASP A 98 11.03 5.77 -24.97
N ALA A 99 10.92 6.67 -24.01
CA ALA A 99 9.68 7.31 -23.64
C ALA A 99 9.65 8.76 -24.12
N ARG A 100 8.49 9.22 -24.61
CA ARG A 100 8.31 10.61 -25.11
C ARG A 100 6.91 11.10 -24.81
N VAL A 101 6.82 12.33 -24.32
CA VAL A 101 5.57 13.07 -24.13
C VAL A 101 5.86 14.55 -24.42
N GLU A 102 5.16 15.14 -25.38
CA GLU A 102 5.15 16.59 -25.70
C GLU A 102 6.50 17.31 -25.52
N GLY A 103 7.54 16.87 -26.24
CA GLY A 103 8.88 17.50 -26.21
C GLY A 103 9.78 17.02 -25.07
N VAL A 104 9.27 16.22 -24.13
CA VAL A 104 10.06 15.55 -23.12
C VAL A 104 10.46 14.16 -23.61
N ARG A 105 11.74 13.80 -23.48
CA ARG A 105 12.25 12.50 -23.89
C ARG A 105 13.08 11.88 -22.75
N VAL A 106 12.85 10.60 -22.51
CA VAL A 106 13.73 9.76 -21.69
C VAL A 106 14.30 8.68 -22.63
N PRO A 107 15.63 8.60 -22.77
CA PRO A 107 16.25 7.61 -23.66
C PRO A 107 15.98 6.19 -23.17
N GLY A 108 15.77 5.28 -24.10
CA GLY A 108 15.68 3.84 -23.83
C GLY A 108 17.01 3.25 -23.38
N GLY A 109 16.97 2.00 -22.98
CA GLY A 109 18.09 1.24 -22.47
C GLY A 109 17.69 0.39 -21.27
N THR A 110 18.61 0.07 -20.39
CA THR A 110 18.26 -0.65 -19.16
C THR A 110 17.43 0.24 -18.24
N LEU A 111 16.51 -0.35 -17.47
CA LEU A 111 15.72 0.41 -16.50
C LEU A 111 16.59 1.15 -15.48
N GLU A 112 17.76 0.58 -15.12
CA GLU A 112 18.73 1.28 -14.27
C GLU A 112 19.25 2.55 -14.94
N SER A 113 19.65 2.49 -16.22
CA SER A 113 20.19 3.65 -16.95
C SER A 113 19.14 4.74 -17.11
N MET A 114 17.89 4.35 -17.37
CA MET A 114 16.74 5.26 -17.46
C MET A 114 16.48 6.00 -16.15
N ILE A 115 16.46 5.29 -15.02
CA ILE A 115 16.28 5.89 -13.69
C ILE A 115 17.45 6.84 -13.37
N ARG A 116 18.69 6.41 -13.61
CA ARG A 116 19.87 7.26 -13.37
C ARG A 116 19.85 8.54 -14.20
N HIS A 117 19.47 8.43 -15.47
CA HIS A 117 19.29 9.58 -16.35
C HIS A 117 18.24 10.55 -15.78
N ALA A 118 17.08 10.03 -15.38
CA ALA A 118 16.00 10.85 -14.82
C ALA A 118 16.36 11.48 -13.47
N LEU A 119 17.15 10.82 -12.63
CA LEU A 119 17.61 11.37 -11.36
C LEU A 119 18.71 12.44 -11.53
N ALA A 120 19.48 12.37 -12.62
CA ALA A 120 20.49 13.39 -12.97
C ALA A 120 19.87 14.64 -13.62
N ASP A 121 18.68 14.53 -14.19
CA ASP A 121 17.97 15.64 -14.81
C ASP A 121 17.13 16.38 -13.75
N GLU A 122 17.21 17.72 -13.76
CA GLU A 122 16.44 18.57 -12.85
C GLU A 122 14.97 18.72 -13.29
N ASN A 123 14.65 18.37 -14.54
CA ASN A 123 13.31 18.52 -15.10
C ASN A 123 12.32 17.52 -14.47
N ALA A 124 11.31 18.05 -13.79
CA ALA A 124 10.24 17.27 -13.17
C ALA A 124 9.50 16.36 -14.17
N HIS A 125 9.33 16.81 -15.42
CA HIS A 125 8.66 16.05 -16.47
C HIS A 125 9.45 14.80 -16.86
N VAL A 126 10.78 14.88 -16.89
CA VAL A 126 11.66 13.75 -17.19
C VAL A 126 11.55 12.68 -16.09
N ARG A 127 11.52 13.10 -14.82
CA ARG A 127 11.36 12.18 -13.69
C ARG A 127 10.01 11.48 -13.70
N GLN A 128 8.93 12.23 -13.96
CA GLN A 128 7.59 11.65 -14.05
C GLN A 128 7.49 10.66 -15.22
N LEU A 129 7.97 11.04 -16.40
CA LEU A 129 7.94 10.18 -17.58
C LEU A 129 8.75 8.89 -17.37
N ALA A 130 9.92 9.01 -16.75
CA ALA A 130 10.74 7.85 -16.41
C ALA A 130 10.03 6.93 -15.41
N LEU A 131 9.39 7.48 -14.36
CA LEU A 131 8.65 6.70 -13.39
C LEU A 131 7.51 5.91 -14.08
N GLU A 132 6.70 6.57 -14.90
CA GLU A 132 5.60 5.92 -15.62
C GLU A 132 6.11 4.82 -16.56
N GLN A 133 7.22 5.08 -17.29
CA GLN A 133 7.79 4.09 -18.18
C GLN A 133 8.40 2.90 -17.44
N VAL A 134 9.08 3.13 -16.32
CA VAL A 134 9.64 2.06 -15.47
C VAL A 134 8.51 1.18 -14.91
N LEU A 135 7.46 1.78 -14.37
CA LEU A 135 6.32 1.03 -13.84
C LEU A 135 5.62 0.22 -14.93
N ARG A 136 5.43 0.81 -16.12
CA ARG A 136 4.83 0.13 -17.27
C ARG A 136 5.69 -1.07 -17.70
N THR A 137 6.99 -0.89 -17.84
CA THR A 137 7.90 -1.96 -18.26
C THR A 137 7.94 -3.09 -17.24
N LEU A 138 8.06 -2.77 -15.93
CA LEU A 138 8.03 -3.77 -14.86
C LEU A 138 6.71 -4.57 -14.82
N THR A 139 5.61 -3.93 -15.18
CA THR A 139 4.29 -4.60 -15.20
C THR A 139 4.11 -5.50 -16.42
N GLN A 140 4.73 -5.18 -17.55
CA GLN A 140 4.59 -5.89 -18.82
C GLN A 140 5.61 -6.99 -19.03
N GLN A 141 6.80 -6.87 -18.43
CA GLN A 141 7.86 -7.87 -18.57
C GLN A 141 7.48 -9.18 -17.86
N THR A 142 8.05 -10.31 -18.34
CA THR A 142 7.80 -11.66 -17.83
C THR A 142 9.07 -12.37 -17.36
N GLU A 143 10.22 -11.72 -17.46
CA GLU A 143 11.52 -12.33 -17.17
C GLU A 143 11.78 -12.48 -15.67
N VAL A 144 11.25 -11.53 -14.88
CA VAL A 144 11.47 -11.47 -13.43
C VAL A 144 10.12 -11.29 -12.74
N PRO A 145 9.83 -12.03 -11.65
CA PRO A 145 8.64 -11.80 -10.86
C PRO A 145 8.61 -10.36 -10.35
N PHE A 146 7.44 -9.73 -10.37
CA PHE A 146 7.27 -8.37 -9.89
C PHE A 146 6.26 -8.33 -8.74
N VAL A 147 6.68 -7.82 -7.60
CA VAL A 147 5.88 -7.69 -6.38
C VAL A 147 5.65 -6.22 -6.08
N VAL A 148 4.39 -5.85 -5.94
CA VAL A 148 3.96 -4.51 -5.59
C VAL A 148 3.30 -4.55 -4.22
N ALA A 149 3.87 -3.86 -3.25
CA ALA A 149 3.34 -3.76 -1.90
C ALA A 149 2.91 -2.31 -1.61
N ILE A 150 1.62 -2.10 -1.31
CA ILE A 150 1.03 -0.77 -1.13
C ILE A 150 0.33 -0.72 0.23
N ASP A 151 0.81 0.16 1.10
CA ASP A 151 0.08 0.49 2.33
C ASP A 151 -0.83 1.70 2.12
N ASP A 152 -1.97 1.73 2.83
CA ASP A 152 -3.00 2.77 2.70
C ASP A 152 -3.56 2.91 1.27
N VAL A 153 -3.86 1.80 0.60
CA VAL A 153 -4.31 1.79 -0.81
C VAL A 153 -5.58 2.61 -1.06
N GLN A 154 -6.40 2.85 -0.03
CA GLN A 154 -7.60 3.71 -0.12
C GLN A 154 -7.30 5.11 -0.65
N ALA A 155 -6.07 5.59 -0.47
CA ALA A 155 -5.63 6.90 -0.95
C ALA A 155 -5.84 7.10 -2.46
N TYR A 156 -5.82 6.04 -3.25
CA TYR A 156 -5.98 6.14 -4.71
C TYR A 156 -7.43 6.28 -5.19
N PHE A 157 -8.40 6.10 -4.29
CA PHE A 157 -9.82 6.06 -4.60
C PHE A 157 -10.61 7.17 -3.88
N MET A 158 -9.95 8.27 -3.54
CA MET A 158 -10.54 9.38 -2.79
C MET A 158 -10.03 10.73 -3.25
N THR A 159 -10.69 11.79 -2.79
CA THR A 159 -10.27 13.18 -2.97
C THR A 159 -9.02 13.46 -2.14
N SER A 160 -8.06 14.19 -2.69
CA SER A 160 -6.84 14.58 -2.02
C SER A 160 -7.00 15.86 -1.19
N SER A 161 -6.01 16.17 -0.35
CA SER A 161 -5.92 17.47 0.33
C SER A 161 -5.30 18.57 -0.53
N TYR A 162 -4.80 18.23 -1.72
CA TYR A 162 -4.29 19.20 -2.68
C TYR A 162 -5.44 19.98 -3.31
N ARG A 163 -5.18 21.21 -3.73
CA ARG A 163 -6.15 22.09 -4.34
C ARG A 163 -5.61 22.67 -5.65
N ASP A 164 -6.50 22.92 -6.58
CA ASP A 164 -6.18 23.68 -7.78
C ASP A 164 -6.04 25.20 -7.48
N PRO A 165 -5.69 26.04 -8.48
CA PRO A 165 -5.61 27.50 -8.31
C PRO A 165 -6.93 28.16 -7.90
N ASP A 166 -8.07 27.50 -8.17
CA ASP A 166 -9.42 27.98 -7.80
C ASP A 166 -9.87 27.41 -6.44
N TYR A 167 -8.95 26.82 -5.67
CA TYR A 167 -9.18 26.19 -4.36
C TYR A 167 -10.11 24.96 -4.37
N VAL A 168 -10.40 24.39 -5.54
CA VAL A 168 -11.14 23.14 -5.64
C VAL A 168 -10.25 21.97 -5.26
N PRO A 169 -10.71 21.04 -4.40
CA PRO A 169 -9.94 19.85 -4.05
C PRO A 169 -9.66 18.98 -5.27
N LEU A 170 -8.41 18.54 -5.42
CA LEU A 170 -8.00 17.65 -6.49
C LEU A 170 -8.33 16.20 -6.12
N GLU A 171 -8.79 15.44 -7.09
CA GLU A 171 -8.96 14.00 -6.95
C GLU A 171 -7.60 13.28 -7.03
N ALA A 172 -7.46 12.15 -6.37
CA ALA A 172 -6.20 11.39 -6.38
C ALA A 172 -5.72 11.06 -7.80
N TYR A 173 -6.62 10.84 -8.74
CA TYR A 173 -6.27 10.57 -10.15
C TYR A 173 -5.81 11.79 -10.94
N GLU A 174 -5.96 13.00 -10.41
CA GLU A 174 -5.46 14.24 -11.01
C GLU A 174 -4.01 14.53 -10.59
N LEU A 175 -3.47 13.76 -9.64
CA LEU A 175 -2.07 13.77 -9.24
C LEU A 175 -1.31 12.68 -10.00
N ALA A 176 -0.18 13.03 -10.60
CA ALA A 176 0.54 12.15 -11.54
C ALA A 176 1.04 10.85 -10.88
N VAL A 177 1.62 10.93 -9.69
CA VAL A 177 2.15 9.73 -9.00
C VAL A 177 1.03 8.82 -8.49
N PRO A 178 0.01 9.30 -7.75
CA PRO A 178 -1.14 8.46 -7.39
C PRO A 178 -1.84 7.85 -8.61
N ARG A 179 -1.97 8.60 -9.72
CA ARG A 179 -2.54 8.10 -10.97
C ARG A 179 -1.73 6.94 -11.53
N ALA A 180 -0.40 7.09 -11.63
CA ALA A 180 0.48 6.05 -12.16
C ALA A 180 0.43 4.76 -11.29
N LEU A 181 0.42 4.89 -9.98
CA LEU A 181 0.30 3.77 -9.04
C LEU A 181 -1.07 3.11 -9.08
N ARG A 182 -2.15 3.91 -9.18
CA ARG A 182 -3.51 3.41 -9.40
C ARG A 182 -3.61 2.63 -10.71
N ASP A 183 -3.09 3.18 -11.80
CA ASP A 183 -3.15 2.54 -13.12
C ASP A 183 -2.35 1.22 -13.15
N LEU A 184 -1.25 1.14 -12.38
CA LEU A 184 -0.54 -0.13 -12.15
C LEU A 184 -1.47 -1.14 -11.46
N VAL A 185 -2.19 -0.73 -10.41
CA VAL A 185 -3.17 -1.58 -9.71
C VAL A 185 -4.33 -1.97 -10.64
N LEU A 186 -4.76 -1.08 -11.54
CA LEU A 186 -5.87 -1.33 -12.47
C LEU A 186 -5.48 -2.24 -13.64
N THR A 187 -4.19 -2.36 -13.98
CA THR A 187 -3.72 -3.11 -15.14
C THR A 187 -4.26 -4.55 -15.12
N PRO A 188 -5.07 -4.95 -16.12
CA PRO A 188 -5.58 -6.31 -16.19
C PRO A 188 -4.46 -7.29 -16.56
N ARG A 189 -4.54 -8.52 -16.04
CA ARG A 189 -3.60 -9.62 -16.35
C ARG A 189 -2.12 -9.27 -16.15
N SER A 190 -1.82 -8.41 -15.18
CA SER A 190 -0.43 -8.19 -14.77
C SER A 190 0.17 -9.49 -14.24
N GLN A 191 1.43 -9.77 -14.60
CA GLN A 191 2.22 -10.85 -13.98
C GLN A 191 2.64 -10.49 -12.54
N ALA A 192 2.37 -9.27 -12.12
CA ALA A 192 2.71 -8.80 -10.79
C ALA A 192 1.80 -9.41 -9.71
N VAL A 193 2.39 -9.65 -8.56
CA VAL A 193 1.66 -9.88 -7.31
C VAL A 193 1.45 -8.52 -6.65
N VAL A 194 0.20 -8.07 -6.55
CA VAL A 194 -0.14 -6.81 -5.90
C VAL A 194 -0.70 -7.10 -4.52
N LEU A 195 0.05 -6.72 -3.50
CA LEU A 195 -0.35 -6.80 -2.09
C LEU A 195 -0.67 -5.40 -1.59
N SER A 196 -1.91 -5.17 -1.23
CA SER A 196 -2.38 -3.88 -0.75
C SER A 196 -2.93 -3.99 0.67
N ALA A 197 -2.70 -2.99 1.51
CA ALA A 197 -3.34 -2.94 2.82
C ALA A 197 -4.35 -1.80 2.89
N LEU A 198 -5.51 -2.10 3.45
CA LEU A 198 -6.54 -1.10 3.75
C LEU A 198 -6.37 -0.65 5.20
N SER A 199 -6.17 0.64 5.41
CA SER A 199 -6.06 1.22 6.75
C SER A 199 -7.35 1.90 7.15
N SER A 200 -7.78 1.67 8.39
CA SER A 200 -8.88 2.38 9.05
C SER A 200 -8.40 3.22 10.24
N ALA A 201 -7.08 3.42 10.37
CA ALA A 201 -6.48 4.15 11.49
C ALA A 201 -6.49 5.68 11.32
N HIS A 202 -6.66 6.18 10.10
CA HIS A 202 -6.57 7.61 9.79
C HIS A 202 -7.96 8.26 9.78
N ALA A 203 -8.17 9.23 10.66
CA ALA A 203 -9.44 9.95 10.78
C ALA A 203 -9.77 10.76 9.51
N ASP A 204 -8.76 11.45 8.96
CA ASP A 204 -8.92 12.34 7.82
C ASP A 204 -8.97 11.61 6.47
N PHE A 205 -8.49 10.36 6.43
CA PHE A 205 -8.42 9.52 5.22
C PHE A 205 -9.07 8.15 5.44
N PRO A 206 -10.38 8.12 5.74
CA PRO A 206 -11.11 6.85 5.94
C PRO A 206 -11.21 6.06 4.63
N ALA A 207 -11.59 4.80 4.72
CA ALA A 207 -11.91 4.02 3.52
C ALA A 207 -13.07 4.68 2.76
N PRO A 208 -12.89 5.07 1.48
CA PRO A 208 -13.89 5.80 0.71
C PRO A 208 -15.07 4.89 0.31
N ASP A 209 -16.26 5.46 0.21
CA ASP A 209 -17.48 4.75 -0.15
C ASP A 209 -17.36 4.01 -1.49
N ALA A 210 -16.65 4.59 -2.46
CA ALA A 210 -16.37 3.96 -3.75
C ALA A 210 -15.67 2.60 -3.61
N LEU A 211 -14.65 2.53 -2.76
CA LEU A 211 -13.92 1.28 -2.49
C LEU A 211 -14.78 0.29 -1.69
N LEU A 212 -15.52 0.78 -0.70
CA LEU A 212 -16.40 -0.06 0.12
C LEU A 212 -17.53 -0.69 -0.69
N VAL A 213 -18.16 0.08 -1.60
CA VAL A 213 -19.20 -0.43 -2.51
C VAL A 213 -18.61 -1.49 -3.44
N ALA A 214 -17.45 -1.22 -4.05
CA ALA A 214 -16.79 -2.18 -4.93
C ALA A 214 -16.43 -3.48 -4.20
N LEU A 215 -15.89 -3.40 -2.99
CA LEU A 215 -15.57 -4.57 -2.15
C LEU A 215 -16.83 -5.33 -1.75
N ARG A 216 -17.92 -4.63 -1.40
CA ARG A 216 -19.19 -5.26 -1.08
C ARG A 216 -19.73 -6.06 -2.26
N ASP A 217 -19.72 -5.47 -3.46
CA ASP A 217 -20.18 -6.12 -4.68
C ASP A 217 -19.36 -7.41 -4.94
N GLN A 218 -18.05 -7.35 -4.76
CA GLN A 218 -17.14 -8.50 -4.93
C GLN A 218 -17.34 -9.59 -3.87
N CYS A 219 -17.46 -9.21 -2.59
CA CYS A 219 -17.65 -10.16 -1.49
C CYS A 219 -19.05 -10.77 -1.45
N SER A 220 -20.01 -10.15 -2.13
CA SER A 220 -21.38 -10.66 -2.25
C SER A 220 -21.54 -11.60 -3.46
N ALA A 221 -20.54 -11.67 -4.34
CA ALA A 221 -20.55 -12.58 -5.47
C ALA A 221 -20.45 -14.06 -5.02
N HIS A 222 -21.09 -14.96 -5.74
CA HIS A 222 -21.04 -16.39 -5.44
C HIS A 222 -19.59 -16.91 -5.48
N GLY A 223 -19.16 -17.57 -4.39
CA GLY A 223 -17.81 -18.13 -4.28
C GLY A 223 -16.74 -17.14 -3.83
N ALA A 224 -17.09 -15.96 -3.33
CA ALA A 224 -16.12 -15.03 -2.76
C ALA A 224 -15.36 -15.68 -1.59
N PRO A 225 -14.03 -15.55 -1.52
CA PRO A 225 -13.20 -16.21 -0.50
C PRO A 225 -13.47 -15.66 0.91
N VAL A 226 -13.87 -14.40 1.02
CA VAL A 226 -14.22 -13.74 2.28
C VAL A 226 -15.59 -13.08 2.14
N PRO A 227 -16.58 -13.38 2.99
CA PRO A 227 -17.91 -12.78 2.94
C PRO A 227 -17.86 -11.32 3.41
N TRP A 228 -18.73 -10.48 2.83
CA TRP A 228 -18.82 -9.05 3.17
C TRP A 228 -19.03 -8.81 4.67
N SER A 229 -19.82 -9.64 5.34
CA SER A 229 -20.02 -9.54 6.79
C SER A 229 -18.72 -9.57 7.59
N ARG A 230 -17.74 -10.36 7.14
CA ARG A 230 -16.43 -10.45 7.76
C ARG A 230 -15.56 -9.22 7.45
N VAL A 231 -15.55 -8.80 6.19
CA VAL A 231 -14.87 -7.55 5.77
C VAL A 231 -15.41 -6.37 6.56
N TRP A 232 -16.74 -6.26 6.64
CA TRP A 232 -17.40 -5.19 7.38
C TRP A 232 -17.10 -5.23 8.88
N ALA A 233 -17.12 -6.40 9.49
CA ALA A 233 -16.80 -6.56 10.91
C ALA A 233 -15.39 -6.05 11.25
N THR A 234 -14.40 -6.28 10.37
CA THR A 234 -13.02 -5.80 10.58
C THR A 234 -12.86 -4.30 10.33
N LEU A 235 -13.63 -3.72 9.41
CA LEU A 235 -13.59 -2.28 9.11
C LEU A 235 -14.39 -1.43 10.13
N SER A 236 -15.44 -2.00 10.70
CA SER A 236 -16.35 -1.31 11.64
C SER A 236 -16.00 -1.52 13.11
N CYS A 237 -14.87 -2.16 13.43
CA CYS A 237 -14.48 -2.49 14.79
C CYS A 237 -14.47 -1.30 15.74
N ARG A 238 -14.99 -1.54 16.95
CA ARG A 238 -14.99 -0.57 18.06
C ARG A 238 -13.55 -0.34 18.51
N GLY A 239 -13.09 0.90 18.41
CA GLY A 239 -11.72 1.28 18.84
C GLY A 239 -10.94 2.03 17.75
N THR A 240 -11.49 2.17 16.55
CA THR A 240 -10.95 3.05 15.53
C THR A 240 -11.37 4.49 15.80
N ALA A 241 -10.45 5.44 15.62
CA ALA A 241 -10.76 6.88 15.67
C ALA A 241 -11.83 7.28 14.63
N THR A 242 -11.99 6.47 13.61
CA THR A 242 -12.96 6.64 12.53
C THR A 242 -14.00 5.52 12.57
N ARG A 243 -15.25 5.90 12.77
CA ARG A 243 -16.38 5.03 12.47
C ARG A 243 -16.53 4.97 10.94
N VAL A 244 -15.99 3.94 10.33
CA VAL A 244 -16.33 3.62 8.94
C VAL A 244 -17.84 3.35 8.93
N ARG A 245 -18.59 4.12 8.16
CA ARG A 245 -20.04 3.93 7.99
C ARG A 245 -20.26 3.00 6.80
N GLU A 246 -21.25 2.14 6.90
CA GLU A 246 -21.67 1.38 5.74
C GLU A 246 -22.16 2.34 4.66
N PRO A 247 -21.72 2.18 3.38
CA PRO A 247 -22.11 3.07 2.31
C PRO A 247 -23.64 3.18 2.25
N HIS A 248 -24.14 4.40 2.37
CA HIS A 248 -25.57 4.65 2.31
C HIS A 248 -26.09 4.40 0.90
N ALA A 249 -27.30 3.88 0.75
CA ALA A 249 -27.91 3.61 -0.55
C ALA A 249 -28.00 4.86 -1.46
N TYR A 250 -28.01 6.06 -0.88
CA TYR A 250 -28.05 7.35 -1.56
C TYR A 250 -26.74 8.13 -1.44
N ALA A 251 -25.63 7.50 -1.06
CA ALA A 251 -24.34 8.16 -1.04
C ALA A 251 -23.96 8.58 -2.46
N GLN A 252 -23.61 9.84 -2.64
CA GLN A 252 -23.06 10.32 -3.90
C GLN A 252 -21.62 9.84 -4.00
N VAL A 253 -21.44 8.74 -4.69
CA VAL A 253 -20.12 8.15 -4.94
C VAL A 253 -19.59 8.71 -6.25
N ASN A 254 -18.33 9.16 -6.26
CA ASN A 254 -17.67 9.56 -7.50
C ASN A 254 -17.56 8.37 -8.45
N ASP A 255 -18.20 8.47 -9.62
CA ASP A 255 -18.29 7.38 -10.62
C ASP A 255 -16.91 6.93 -11.10
N THR A 256 -15.95 7.84 -11.25
CA THR A 256 -14.57 7.53 -11.66
C THR A 256 -13.86 6.69 -10.62
N HIS A 257 -13.99 7.03 -9.35
CA HIS A 257 -13.44 6.25 -8.26
C HIS A 257 -14.12 4.88 -8.13
N LEU A 258 -15.44 4.83 -8.28
CA LEU A 258 -16.19 3.57 -8.22
C LEU A 258 -15.81 2.63 -9.37
N ALA A 259 -15.74 3.16 -10.61
CA ALA A 259 -15.31 2.39 -11.77
C ALA A 259 -13.88 1.85 -11.59
N SER A 260 -12.97 2.69 -11.08
CA SER A 260 -11.59 2.30 -10.77
C SER A 260 -11.52 1.24 -9.68
N ALA A 261 -12.27 1.41 -8.58
CA ALA A 261 -12.30 0.43 -7.50
C ALA A 261 -12.84 -0.93 -7.93
N ARG A 262 -13.87 -0.96 -8.79
CA ARG A 262 -14.39 -2.20 -9.40
C ARG A 262 -13.38 -2.84 -10.35
N ALA A 263 -12.69 -2.05 -11.17
CA ALA A 263 -11.65 -2.53 -12.09
C ALA A 263 -10.41 -3.07 -11.35
N ALA A 264 -10.11 -2.56 -10.16
CA ALA A 264 -9.05 -3.08 -9.32
C ALA A 264 -9.27 -4.55 -8.96
N ALA A 265 -10.52 -4.98 -8.80
CA ALA A 265 -10.93 -6.37 -8.55
C ALA A 265 -10.10 -7.05 -7.45
N PHE A 266 -9.97 -6.37 -6.30
CA PHE A 266 -9.19 -6.86 -5.18
C PHE A 266 -9.77 -8.14 -4.58
N SER A 267 -8.94 -9.14 -4.34
CA SER A 267 -9.28 -10.32 -3.54
C SER A 267 -9.00 -10.01 -2.05
N PRO A 268 -10.01 -9.91 -1.18
CA PRO A 268 -9.80 -9.65 0.23
C PRO A 268 -9.08 -10.83 0.89
N LEU A 269 -8.06 -10.54 1.69
CA LEU A 269 -7.34 -11.49 2.54
C LEU A 269 -7.43 -11.02 3.99
N ASP A 270 -8.11 -11.78 4.83
CA ASP A 270 -8.27 -11.47 6.24
C ASP A 270 -7.01 -11.85 7.03
N VAL A 271 -6.31 -10.82 7.51
CA VAL A 271 -5.11 -10.97 8.36
C VAL A 271 -5.37 -10.52 9.80
N GLY A 272 -6.63 -10.29 10.14
CA GLY A 272 -7.09 -9.80 11.44
C GLY A 272 -7.15 -10.85 12.55
N ALA A 273 -6.62 -12.05 12.37
CA ALA A 273 -6.60 -13.07 13.40
C ALA A 273 -5.91 -12.55 14.69
N PRO A 274 -6.51 -12.75 15.88
CA PRO A 274 -5.90 -12.34 17.13
C PRO A 274 -4.56 -13.06 17.36
N LEU A 275 -3.67 -12.44 18.12
CA LEU A 275 -2.40 -13.03 18.53
C LEU A 275 -2.63 -14.35 19.26
N HIS A 276 -1.99 -15.40 18.77
CA HIS A 276 -1.91 -16.66 19.49
C HIS A 276 -0.94 -16.51 20.68
N ARG A 277 -1.14 -17.30 21.76
CA ARG A 277 -0.29 -17.24 22.95
C ARG A 277 1.19 -17.40 22.63
N ASN A 278 1.54 -18.32 21.73
CA ASN A 278 2.92 -18.57 21.32
C ASN A 278 3.52 -17.40 20.52
N GLU A 279 2.71 -16.75 19.67
CA GLU A 279 3.11 -15.56 18.91
C GLU A 279 3.38 -14.38 19.86
N ALA A 280 2.46 -14.18 20.82
CA ALA A 280 2.62 -13.15 21.85
C ALA A 280 3.87 -13.37 22.71
N ALA A 281 4.15 -14.61 23.11
CA ALA A 281 5.36 -14.96 23.84
C ALA A 281 6.63 -14.66 23.03
N SER A 282 6.63 -14.98 21.73
CA SER A 282 7.74 -14.65 20.82
C SER A 282 7.95 -13.14 20.65
N ILE A 283 6.86 -12.35 20.61
CA ILE A 283 6.94 -10.88 20.58
C ILE A 283 7.57 -10.37 21.88
N LEU A 284 7.14 -10.89 23.01
CA LEU A 284 7.66 -10.50 24.31
C LEU A 284 9.16 -10.83 24.45
N ASP A 285 9.58 -12.02 24.02
CA ASP A 285 10.98 -12.43 24.01
C ASP A 285 11.82 -11.49 23.12
N LEU A 286 11.32 -11.12 21.96
CA LEU A 286 11.97 -10.13 21.09
C LEU A 286 12.10 -8.77 21.78
N LEU A 287 11.03 -8.25 22.40
CA LEU A 287 11.07 -6.98 23.12
C LEU A 287 12.07 -6.99 24.27
N HIS A 288 12.22 -8.12 24.94
CA HIS A 288 13.21 -8.30 25.99
C HIS A 288 14.65 -8.36 25.43
N ARG A 289 14.89 -9.10 24.34
CA ARG A 289 16.19 -9.16 23.66
C ARG A 289 16.65 -7.81 23.13
N GLU A 290 15.73 -7.03 22.55
CA GLU A 290 15.98 -5.68 22.06
C GLU A 290 16.07 -4.64 23.19
N ARG A 291 16.02 -5.08 24.46
CA ARG A 291 16.07 -4.21 25.64
C ARG A 291 15.00 -3.12 25.67
N VAL A 292 13.86 -3.36 25.02
CA VAL A 292 12.68 -2.51 25.12
C VAL A 292 12.00 -2.73 26.47
N ILE A 293 12.09 -3.96 27.01
CA ILE A 293 11.63 -4.35 28.34
C ILE A 293 12.83 -4.83 29.14
N TRP A 294 13.05 -4.27 30.33
CA TRP A 294 14.20 -4.58 31.21
C TRP A 294 13.88 -5.63 32.26
N THR A 295 12.62 -5.71 32.69
CA THR A 295 12.15 -6.66 33.68
C THR A 295 11.75 -7.98 33.03
N THR A 296 12.08 -9.09 33.65
CA THR A 296 11.56 -10.41 33.25
C THR A 296 10.05 -10.44 33.56
N PRO A 297 9.21 -10.52 32.51
CA PRO A 297 7.78 -10.58 32.73
C PRO A 297 7.42 -11.92 33.40
N ASN A 298 6.48 -11.86 34.35
CA ASN A 298 5.88 -13.07 34.90
C ASN A 298 4.70 -13.52 34.05
N ASP A 299 4.29 -14.78 34.20
CA ASP A 299 3.19 -15.37 33.42
C ASP A 299 1.86 -14.65 33.67
N GLU A 300 1.64 -14.15 34.88
CA GLU A 300 0.42 -13.44 35.25
C GLU A 300 0.30 -12.11 34.49
N ALA A 301 1.37 -11.30 34.50
CA ALA A 301 1.40 -10.05 33.73
C ALA A 301 1.28 -10.29 32.21
N PHE A 302 1.91 -11.36 31.71
CA PHE A 302 1.80 -11.74 30.32
C PHE A 302 0.36 -12.05 29.92
N LEU A 303 -0.32 -12.92 30.70
CA LEU A 303 -1.69 -13.31 30.41
C LEU A 303 -2.66 -12.13 30.57
N ALA A 304 -2.48 -11.29 31.60
CA ALA A 304 -3.30 -10.10 31.80
C ALA A 304 -3.20 -9.16 30.58
N LYS A 305 -2.00 -8.86 30.08
CA LYS A 305 -1.81 -7.99 28.92
C LYS A 305 -2.28 -8.60 27.60
N LEU A 306 -2.17 -9.92 27.47
CA LEU A 306 -2.69 -10.61 26.27
C LEU A 306 -4.23 -10.53 26.24
N VAL A 307 -4.89 -10.73 27.37
CA VAL A 307 -6.34 -10.62 27.49
C VAL A 307 -6.80 -9.17 27.29
N GLU A 308 -6.14 -8.20 27.93
CA GLU A 308 -6.44 -6.77 27.83
C GLU A 308 -6.32 -6.27 26.37
N SER A 309 -5.33 -6.76 25.64
CA SER A 309 -5.13 -6.41 24.23
C SER A 309 -6.13 -7.07 23.27
N HIS A 310 -6.97 -7.98 23.74
CA HIS A 310 -7.84 -8.83 22.89
C HIS A 310 -7.08 -9.50 21.73
N GLY A 311 -5.79 -9.76 21.91
CA GLY A 311 -4.92 -10.31 20.88
C GLY A 311 -4.51 -9.32 19.78
N ASN A 312 -4.75 -8.03 19.92
CA ASN A 312 -4.28 -7.02 18.99
C ASN A 312 -2.78 -6.76 19.18
N VAL A 313 -2.01 -6.89 18.11
CA VAL A 313 -0.54 -6.79 18.12
C VAL A 313 -0.06 -5.43 18.62
N HIS A 314 -0.66 -4.37 18.13
CA HIS A 314 -0.28 -3.00 18.47
C HIS A 314 -0.58 -2.71 19.95
N THR A 315 -1.78 -3.03 20.40
CA THR A 315 -2.21 -2.82 21.78
C THR A 315 -1.36 -3.65 22.74
N PHE A 316 -1.08 -4.91 22.41
CA PHE A 316 -0.20 -5.78 23.19
C PHE A 316 1.21 -5.20 23.32
N THR A 317 1.85 -4.82 22.21
CA THR A 317 3.19 -4.23 22.21
C THR A 317 3.24 -2.89 22.94
N HIS A 318 2.23 -2.06 22.76
CA HIS A 318 2.15 -0.75 23.41
C HIS A 318 1.96 -0.87 24.93
N SER A 319 1.14 -1.83 25.39
CA SER A 319 0.90 -2.04 26.82
C SER A 319 2.17 -2.42 27.59
N TRP A 320 3.13 -3.10 26.94
CA TRP A 320 4.42 -3.40 27.52
C TRP A 320 5.36 -2.17 27.54
N ARG A 321 5.35 -1.33 26.52
CA ARG A 321 6.12 -0.09 26.47
C ARG A 321 5.63 0.93 27.50
N ALA A 322 4.32 1.03 27.70
CA ALA A 322 3.72 1.99 28.63
C ALA A 322 3.96 1.64 30.11
N THR A 323 4.29 0.39 30.44
CA THR A 323 4.57 -0.02 31.85
C THR A 323 5.96 0.40 32.31
N LEU A 324 6.77 1.01 31.46
CA LEU A 324 8.15 1.41 31.71
C LEU A 324 8.35 2.93 31.91
N GLN A 325 7.25 3.69 31.93
CA GLN A 325 7.21 5.09 32.37
C GLN A 325 6.70 5.20 33.81
#